data_efee5c2b186af2231f1b175e39109066
#
_entry.id   efee5c2b186af2231f1b175e39109066
#
_cell.length_a   1.000
_cell.length_b   1.000
_cell.length_c   1.000
_cell.angle_alpha   90.00
_cell.angle_beta   90.00
_cell.angle_gamma   90.00
#
_symmetry.space_group_name_H-M   'P 1'
#
loop_
_entity.id
_entity.type
_entity.pdbx_description
1 polymer ?
#
loop_
_entity_poly.entity_id
_entity_poly.type
_entity_poly.pdbx_seq_one_letter_code
_entity_poly.pdbx_strand_id
1 'polypeptide(L)'
;MSDQPETPLLDDVTVPSDMKGLSDSQLTQLAHELRAETISAVSQTGGHLGAGLGVVELTVALHAVFDAPPDKIIWDVSHQCYPHKILTGRRDRIRTLRQKDGLSGFPRLAESEYDHFGVGHSSTSISAALGMAMARDLKGEDHEVVAVIGDGSLTAGLAFEGLNQAGDLGRKMVVVLNDNEMSISKNVGALSQFLSRKMTTPFLQRLKADVEGLLATIPKIGDD
;
A
#
# COMPACT_ATOMS: atom_id res chain seq x y z
N MET A 1 24.61 20.60 -8.26
CA MET A 1 24.70 19.13 -8.31
C MET A 1 23.38 18.64 -7.78
N SER A 2 22.62 17.86 -8.54
CA SER A 2 21.31 17.36 -8.11
C SER A 2 21.56 16.33 -6.99
N ASP A 3 21.06 16.64 -5.81
CA ASP A 3 21.06 15.73 -4.64
C ASP A 3 20.06 14.59 -4.85
N GLN A 4 20.18 13.88 -5.97
CA GLN A 4 19.39 12.70 -6.23
C GLN A 4 20.11 11.51 -5.60
N PRO A 5 19.40 10.63 -4.88
CA PRO A 5 20.00 9.45 -4.29
C PRO A 5 20.49 8.49 -5.37
N GLU A 6 21.51 7.70 -5.04
CA GLU A 6 21.90 6.56 -5.85
C GLU A 6 20.87 5.44 -5.65
N THR A 7 20.29 4.96 -6.75
CA THR A 7 19.17 4.01 -6.73
C THR A 7 19.34 2.95 -7.83
N PRO A 8 20.46 2.19 -7.82
CA PRO A 8 20.83 1.33 -8.94
C PRO A 8 19.78 0.26 -9.25
N LEU A 9 19.10 -0.28 -8.26
CA LEU A 9 18.05 -1.28 -8.50
C LEU A 9 16.73 -0.62 -8.93
N LEU A 10 16.37 0.51 -8.32
CA LEU A 10 15.16 1.25 -8.70
C LEU A 10 15.28 1.86 -10.11
N ASP A 11 16.51 2.08 -10.61
CA ASP A 11 16.74 2.56 -11.98
C ASP A 11 16.32 1.53 -13.03
N ASP A 12 16.36 0.24 -12.68
CA ASP A 12 15.92 -0.87 -13.53
C ASP A 12 14.42 -1.22 -13.34
N VAL A 13 13.73 -0.61 -12.37
CA VAL A 13 12.31 -0.85 -12.08
C VAL A 13 11.46 0.34 -12.52
N THR A 14 10.76 0.18 -13.63
CA THR A 14 9.84 1.21 -14.16
C THR A 14 8.40 0.92 -13.77
N VAL A 15 7.98 -0.35 -13.85
CA VAL A 15 6.63 -0.82 -13.56
C VAL A 15 6.67 -2.08 -12.69
N PRO A 16 5.58 -2.45 -12.02
CA PRO A 16 5.57 -3.60 -11.11
C PRO A 16 6.01 -4.93 -11.73
N SER A 17 5.78 -5.13 -13.03
CA SER A 17 6.23 -6.35 -13.71
C SER A 17 7.75 -6.53 -13.71
N ASP A 18 8.52 -5.44 -13.62
CA ASP A 18 9.98 -5.48 -13.58
C ASP A 18 10.51 -6.03 -12.25
N MET A 19 9.63 -6.08 -11.22
CA MET A 19 9.96 -6.63 -9.91
C MET A 19 9.82 -8.15 -9.84
N LYS A 20 9.21 -8.78 -10.86
CA LYS A 20 9.02 -10.23 -10.90
C LYS A 20 10.36 -10.95 -10.96
N GLY A 21 10.60 -11.84 -10.00
CA GLY A 21 11.85 -12.61 -9.91
C GLY A 21 12.94 -11.95 -9.06
N LEU A 22 12.69 -10.77 -8.48
CA LEU A 22 13.60 -10.21 -7.48
C LEU A 22 13.59 -11.07 -6.22
N SER A 23 14.77 -11.31 -5.67
CA SER A 23 14.93 -11.99 -4.36
C SER A 23 14.49 -11.08 -3.21
N ASP A 24 14.24 -11.67 -2.03
CA ASP A 24 13.86 -10.92 -0.82
C ASP A 24 14.89 -9.83 -0.46
N SER A 25 16.19 -10.12 -0.68
CA SER A 25 17.26 -9.14 -0.46
C SER A 25 17.18 -7.98 -1.46
N GLN A 26 16.85 -8.24 -2.71
CA GLN A 26 16.65 -7.21 -3.72
C GLN A 26 15.39 -6.39 -3.46
N LEU A 27 14.28 -7.02 -3.04
CA LEU A 27 13.07 -6.30 -2.63
C LEU A 27 13.33 -5.39 -1.42
N THR A 28 14.15 -5.84 -0.47
CA THR A 28 14.58 -5.02 0.67
C THR A 28 15.43 -3.83 0.21
N GLN A 29 16.38 -4.05 -0.70
CA GLN A 29 17.18 -3.00 -1.30
C GLN A 29 16.29 -1.99 -2.05
N LEU A 30 15.37 -2.49 -2.88
CA LEU A 30 14.42 -1.65 -3.61
C LEU A 30 13.59 -0.75 -2.67
N ALA A 31 13.16 -1.29 -1.52
CA ALA A 31 12.45 -0.49 -0.52
C ALA A 31 13.34 0.62 0.07
N HIS A 32 14.62 0.37 0.32
CA HIS A 32 15.56 1.40 0.77
C HIS A 32 15.76 2.50 -0.29
N GLU A 33 15.95 2.13 -1.54
CA GLU A 33 16.13 3.08 -2.65
C GLU A 33 14.85 3.88 -2.92
N LEU A 34 13.69 3.23 -2.90
CA LEU A 34 12.38 3.86 -3.04
C LEU A 34 12.10 4.87 -1.91
N ARG A 35 12.54 4.56 -0.69
CA ARG A 35 12.48 5.48 0.46
C ARG A 35 13.34 6.71 0.22
N ALA A 36 14.58 6.52 -0.21
CA ALA A 36 15.50 7.61 -0.50
C ALA A 36 14.96 8.52 -1.61
N GLU A 37 14.44 7.94 -2.69
CA GLU A 37 13.82 8.69 -3.80
C GLU A 37 12.57 9.44 -3.35
N THR A 38 11.71 8.84 -2.53
CA THR A 38 10.53 9.48 -1.96
C THR A 38 10.91 10.70 -1.11
N ILE A 39 11.92 10.55 -0.24
CA ILE A 39 12.43 11.66 0.59
C ILE A 39 12.95 12.78 -0.29
N SER A 40 13.80 12.46 -1.26
CA SER A 40 14.40 13.43 -2.19
C SER A 40 13.33 14.21 -2.96
N ALA A 41 12.34 13.52 -3.51
CA ALA A 41 11.26 14.16 -4.28
C ALA A 41 10.39 15.05 -3.40
N VAL A 42 9.92 14.54 -2.25
CA VAL A 42 8.98 15.28 -1.37
C VAL A 42 9.66 16.45 -0.66
N SER A 43 10.97 16.38 -0.40
CA SER A 43 11.73 17.52 0.14
C SER A 43 11.70 18.73 -0.78
N GLN A 44 11.55 18.52 -2.09
CA GLN A 44 11.48 19.59 -3.10
C GLN A 44 10.04 20.07 -3.37
N THR A 45 9.08 19.12 -3.39
CA THR A 45 7.69 19.42 -3.80
C THR A 45 6.77 19.73 -2.63
N GLY A 46 7.14 19.31 -1.41
CA GLY A 46 6.25 19.24 -0.28
C GLY A 46 5.23 18.10 -0.42
N GLY A 47 4.51 17.78 0.65
CA GLY A 47 3.48 16.74 0.65
C GLY A 47 3.47 15.92 1.93
N HIS A 48 2.82 14.75 1.87
CA HIS A 48 2.62 13.85 3.01
C HIS A 48 3.80 12.88 3.13
N LEU A 49 4.96 13.36 3.58
CA LEU A 49 6.18 12.55 3.66
C LEU A 49 6.03 11.37 4.62
N GLY A 50 5.66 11.63 5.88
CA GLY A 50 5.56 10.59 6.91
C GLY A 50 4.62 9.44 6.53
N ALA A 51 3.46 9.75 5.98
CA ALA A 51 2.51 8.75 5.50
C ALA A 51 3.08 7.90 4.34
N GLY A 52 3.79 8.54 3.40
CA GLY A 52 4.46 7.84 2.30
C GLY A 52 5.56 6.91 2.81
N LEU A 53 6.37 7.35 3.77
CA LEU A 53 7.44 6.54 4.36
C LEU A 53 6.92 5.32 5.14
N GLY A 54 5.75 5.44 5.75
CA GLY A 54 5.09 4.36 6.50
C GLY A 54 4.55 3.22 5.64
N VAL A 55 4.58 3.33 4.31
CA VAL A 55 4.06 2.31 3.38
C VAL A 55 5.07 1.89 2.31
N VAL A 56 6.34 2.25 2.44
CA VAL A 56 7.34 1.93 1.41
C VAL A 56 7.48 0.42 1.24
N GLU A 57 7.77 -0.32 2.30
CA GLU A 57 7.91 -1.77 2.28
C GLU A 57 6.60 -2.45 1.88
N LEU A 58 5.49 -1.97 2.41
CA LEU A 58 4.15 -2.46 2.03
C LEU A 58 3.89 -2.25 0.53
N THR A 59 4.27 -1.11 -0.04
CA THR A 59 4.12 -0.83 -1.47
C THR A 59 4.93 -1.81 -2.31
N VAL A 60 6.20 -2.03 -1.95
CA VAL A 60 7.06 -3.01 -2.62
C VAL A 60 6.46 -4.40 -2.53
N ALA A 61 6.04 -4.84 -1.34
CA ALA A 61 5.43 -6.15 -1.13
C ALA A 61 4.13 -6.34 -1.93
N LEU A 62 3.26 -5.34 -1.94
CA LEU A 62 2.00 -5.41 -2.70
C LEU A 62 2.27 -5.54 -4.20
N HIS A 63 3.18 -4.78 -4.75
CA HIS A 63 3.52 -4.85 -6.18
C HIS A 63 4.37 -6.06 -6.58
N ALA A 64 5.05 -6.70 -5.62
CA ALA A 64 5.73 -7.97 -5.84
C ALA A 64 4.74 -9.16 -5.87
N VAL A 65 3.67 -9.10 -5.07
CA VAL A 65 2.69 -10.18 -4.90
C VAL A 65 1.54 -10.09 -5.89
N PHE A 66 0.94 -8.91 -6.03
CA PHE A 66 -0.25 -8.70 -6.86
C PHE A 66 0.12 -8.25 -8.27
N ASP A 67 -0.62 -8.72 -9.26
CA ASP A 67 -0.38 -8.45 -10.68
C ASP A 67 -1.16 -7.21 -11.14
N ALA A 68 -0.81 -6.04 -10.60
CA ALA A 68 -1.41 -4.78 -11.05
C ALA A 68 -0.94 -4.44 -12.49
N PRO A 69 -1.81 -3.85 -13.35
CA PRO A 69 -3.09 -3.23 -13.08
C PRO A 69 -4.33 -4.16 -13.12
N PRO A 70 -4.26 -5.45 -13.59
CA PRO A 70 -5.42 -6.34 -13.48
C PRO A 70 -5.93 -6.43 -12.05
N ASP A 71 -5.08 -6.75 -11.09
CA ASP A 71 -5.39 -6.70 -9.66
C ASP A 71 -5.61 -5.26 -9.19
N LYS A 72 -6.60 -5.04 -8.33
CA LYS A 72 -7.02 -3.72 -7.90
C LYS A 72 -6.46 -3.40 -6.52
N ILE A 73 -5.54 -2.44 -6.44
CA ILE A 73 -5.01 -1.93 -5.18
C ILE A 73 -5.63 -0.55 -4.91
N ILE A 74 -6.38 -0.45 -3.82
CA ILE A 74 -7.10 0.77 -3.42
C ILE A 74 -6.47 1.33 -2.15
N TRP A 75 -5.94 2.52 -2.22
CA TRP A 75 -5.33 3.23 -1.09
C TRP A 75 -6.38 4.09 -0.40
N ASP A 76 -6.57 3.90 0.91
CA ASP A 76 -7.45 4.76 1.70
C ASP A 76 -6.85 6.16 1.86
N VAL A 77 -7.66 7.21 1.80
CA VAL A 77 -7.22 8.61 1.67
C VAL A 77 -6.34 8.80 0.44
N SER A 78 -5.37 7.91 0.27
CA SER A 78 -4.40 7.84 -0.83
C SER A 78 -3.27 8.88 -0.75
N HIS A 79 -3.13 9.60 0.35
CA HIS A 79 -2.05 10.57 0.59
C HIS A 79 -0.67 9.93 0.73
N GLN A 80 -0.62 8.62 0.98
CA GLN A 80 0.58 7.79 1.10
C GLN A 80 1.05 7.19 -0.24
N CYS A 81 0.42 7.52 -1.37
CA CYS A 81 0.62 6.86 -2.66
C CYS A 81 1.91 7.25 -3.42
N TYR A 82 2.82 8.03 -2.85
CA TYR A 82 4.02 8.47 -3.58
C TYR A 82 4.95 7.32 -3.97
N PRO A 83 5.27 6.36 -3.09
CA PRO A 83 5.98 5.14 -3.48
C PRO A 83 5.27 4.36 -4.60
N HIS A 84 3.96 4.23 -4.53
CA HIS A 84 3.16 3.62 -5.57
C HIS A 84 3.32 4.34 -6.92
N LYS A 85 3.28 5.67 -6.95
CA LYS A 85 3.50 6.42 -8.19
C LYS A 85 4.88 6.20 -8.78
N ILE A 86 5.92 6.14 -7.94
CA ILE A 86 7.30 5.87 -8.39
C ILE A 86 7.38 4.49 -9.05
N LEU A 87 6.83 3.44 -8.43
CA LEU A 87 6.87 2.07 -8.94
C LEU A 87 5.90 1.80 -10.10
N THR A 88 5.08 2.77 -10.48
CA THR A 88 4.07 2.61 -11.54
C THR A 88 4.27 3.60 -12.70
N GLY A 89 5.52 3.75 -13.13
CA GLY A 89 5.89 4.47 -14.35
C GLY A 89 5.88 6.00 -14.25
N ARG A 90 5.84 6.56 -13.03
CA ARG A 90 5.75 8.03 -12.86
C ARG A 90 6.97 8.65 -12.16
N ARG A 91 8.05 7.88 -12.00
CA ARG A 91 9.26 8.32 -11.32
C ARG A 91 9.86 9.57 -11.95
N ASP A 92 9.95 9.64 -13.27
CA ASP A 92 10.52 10.79 -14.00
C ASP A 92 9.78 12.10 -13.71
N ARG A 93 8.49 11.98 -13.39
CA ARG A 93 7.61 13.11 -13.10
C ARG A 93 7.40 13.34 -11.60
N ILE A 94 7.97 12.52 -10.72
CA ILE A 94 7.68 12.61 -9.29
C ILE A 94 8.00 13.97 -8.67
N ARG A 95 9.00 14.68 -9.22
CA ARG A 95 9.38 16.04 -8.81
C ARG A 95 8.43 17.13 -9.32
N THR A 96 7.37 16.75 -10.03
CA THR A 96 6.25 17.65 -10.37
C THR A 96 5.03 17.42 -9.46
N LEU A 97 5.18 16.60 -8.44
CA LEU A 97 4.11 16.23 -7.51
C LEU A 97 3.46 17.48 -6.90
N ARG A 98 2.13 17.58 -6.96
CA ARG A 98 1.33 18.70 -6.44
C ARG A 98 1.62 20.06 -7.08
N GLN A 99 2.38 20.09 -8.16
CA GLN A 99 2.62 21.31 -8.94
C GLN A 99 1.53 21.48 -10.00
N LYS A 100 1.38 22.71 -10.50
CA LYS A 100 0.48 22.97 -11.64
C LYS A 100 0.93 22.12 -12.83
N ASP A 101 -0.02 21.45 -13.47
CA ASP A 101 0.20 20.57 -14.61
C ASP A 101 1.14 19.36 -14.32
N GLY A 102 1.46 19.14 -13.05
CA GLY A 102 2.26 18.02 -12.57
C GLY A 102 1.42 16.85 -12.08
N LEU A 103 2.07 15.92 -11.36
CA LEU A 103 1.42 14.77 -10.76
C LEU A 103 0.50 15.18 -9.62
N SER A 104 -0.69 14.56 -9.56
CA SER A 104 -1.61 14.70 -8.44
C SER A 104 -1.00 14.16 -7.14
N GLY A 105 -1.33 14.78 -6.01
CA GLY A 105 -0.96 14.29 -4.67
C GLY A 105 -1.71 13.04 -4.23
N PHE A 106 -2.68 12.57 -5.04
CA PHE A 106 -3.50 11.38 -4.83
C PHE A 106 -3.53 10.55 -6.12
N PRO A 107 -3.87 9.25 -6.08
CA PRO A 107 -4.16 8.46 -7.27
C PRO A 107 -5.24 9.14 -8.12
N ARG A 108 -5.08 9.05 -9.42
CA ARG A 108 -6.00 9.65 -10.38
C ARG A 108 -6.13 8.76 -11.60
N LEU A 109 -7.34 8.26 -11.87
CA LEU A 109 -7.61 7.34 -12.98
C LEU A 109 -7.14 7.87 -14.34
N ALA A 110 -7.20 9.19 -14.54
CA ALA A 110 -6.72 9.83 -15.78
C ALA A 110 -5.18 9.95 -15.85
N GLU A 111 -4.46 9.62 -14.79
CA GLU A 111 -3.00 9.75 -14.68
C GLU A 111 -2.29 8.41 -14.94
N SER A 112 -2.90 7.30 -14.52
CA SER A 112 -2.30 5.97 -14.64
C SER A 112 -3.36 4.87 -14.56
N GLU A 113 -3.17 3.80 -15.31
CA GLU A 113 -3.98 2.58 -15.25
C GLU A 113 -3.83 1.82 -13.92
N TYR A 114 -2.76 2.08 -13.17
CA TYR A 114 -2.52 1.55 -11.82
C TYR A 114 -3.31 2.29 -10.73
N ASP A 115 -3.91 3.42 -11.05
CA ASP A 115 -4.71 4.21 -10.11
C ASP A 115 -6.19 3.80 -10.21
N HIS A 116 -6.60 2.80 -9.44
CA HIS A 116 -7.92 2.18 -9.54
C HIS A 116 -9.04 2.98 -8.88
N PHE A 117 -8.69 3.86 -7.94
CA PHE A 117 -9.68 4.68 -7.22
C PHE A 117 -9.07 6.03 -6.84
N GLY A 118 -9.63 7.11 -7.36
CA GLY A 118 -9.19 8.48 -7.10
C GLY A 118 -9.98 9.10 -5.95
N VAL A 119 -9.34 9.31 -4.81
CA VAL A 119 -9.97 9.88 -3.61
C VAL A 119 -8.95 10.65 -2.79
N GLY A 120 -9.40 11.53 -1.93
CA GLY A 120 -8.62 12.24 -0.90
C GLY A 120 -9.33 12.19 0.45
N HIS A 121 -10.45 11.45 0.53
CA HIS A 121 -11.25 11.29 1.74
C HIS A 121 -10.96 9.95 2.42
N SER A 122 -10.82 9.97 3.75
CA SER A 122 -10.57 8.77 4.56
C SER A 122 -11.75 7.80 4.56
N SER A 123 -11.45 6.54 4.86
CA SER A 123 -12.42 5.49 5.22
C SER A 123 -13.27 4.97 4.06
N THR A 124 -12.92 5.30 2.81
CA THR A 124 -13.69 4.97 1.60
C THR A 124 -13.21 3.69 0.91
N SER A 125 -11.99 3.24 1.19
CA SER A 125 -11.31 2.17 0.45
C SER A 125 -12.03 0.83 0.52
N ILE A 126 -12.54 0.45 1.70
CA ILE A 126 -13.20 -0.85 1.91
C ILE A 126 -14.49 -0.96 1.09
N SER A 127 -15.33 0.07 1.14
CA SER A 127 -16.56 0.10 0.34
C SER A 127 -16.29 0.12 -1.17
N ALA A 128 -15.27 0.88 -1.59
CA ALA A 128 -14.85 0.91 -2.99
C ALA A 128 -14.32 -0.46 -3.45
N ALA A 129 -13.46 -1.10 -2.65
CA ALA A 129 -12.93 -2.42 -2.92
C ALA A 129 -14.04 -3.49 -2.96
N LEU A 130 -15.00 -3.44 -2.04
CA LEU A 130 -16.15 -4.33 -2.05
C LEU A 130 -16.96 -4.20 -3.34
N GLY A 131 -17.21 -2.97 -3.79
CA GLY A 131 -17.90 -2.71 -5.07
C GLY A 131 -17.14 -3.29 -6.26
N MET A 132 -15.80 -3.16 -6.29
CA MET A 132 -14.95 -3.76 -7.34
C MET A 132 -14.95 -5.28 -7.27
N ALA A 133 -14.89 -5.89 -6.08
CA ALA A 133 -14.98 -7.34 -5.91
C ALA A 133 -16.34 -7.89 -6.38
N MET A 134 -17.43 -7.19 -6.06
CA MET A 134 -18.76 -7.54 -6.57
C MET A 134 -18.83 -7.45 -8.09
N ALA A 135 -18.29 -6.38 -8.68
CA ALA A 135 -18.27 -6.20 -10.13
C ALA A 135 -17.45 -7.29 -10.83
N ARG A 136 -16.29 -7.66 -10.27
CA ARG A 136 -15.46 -8.78 -10.72
C ARG A 136 -16.28 -10.07 -10.76
N ASP A 137 -16.93 -10.42 -9.64
CA ASP A 137 -17.71 -11.66 -9.53
C ASP A 137 -18.89 -11.68 -10.51
N LEU A 138 -19.60 -10.56 -10.68
CA LEU A 138 -20.71 -10.44 -11.64
C LEU A 138 -20.26 -10.59 -13.10
N LYS A 139 -19.03 -10.17 -13.41
CA LYS A 139 -18.46 -10.31 -14.76
C LYS A 139 -17.79 -11.67 -14.99
N GLY A 140 -17.61 -12.49 -13.94
CA GLY A 140 -16.86 -13.74 -14.01
C GLY A 140 -15.36 -13.53 -14.23
N GLU A 141 -14.83 -12.38 -13.80
CA GLU A 141 -13.40 -12.08 -13.80
C GLU A 141 -12.72 -12.66 -12.54
N ASP A 142 -11.39 -12.84 -12.57
CA ASP A 142 -10.62 -13.51 -11.51
C ASP A 142 -9.39 -12.69 -11.10
N HIS A 143 -9.57 -11.39 -10.86
CA HIS A 143 -8.52 -10.54 -10.33
C HIS A 143 -8.66 -10.33 -8.83
N GLU A 144 -7.55 -10.05 -8.16
CA GLU A 144 -7.58 -9.75 -6.74
C GLU A 144 -8.00 -8.29 -6.49
N VAL A 145 -8.58 -8.04 -5.31
CA VAL A 145 -8.96 -6.70 -4.88
C VAL A 145 -8.44 -6.47 -3.48
N VAL A 146 -7.61 -5.45 -3.33
CA VAL A 146 -6.90 -5.12 -2.08
C VAL A 146 -7.25 -3.70 -1.66
N ALA A 147 -7.73 -3.53 -0.44
CA ALA A 147 -7.90 -2.23 0.20
C ALA A 147 -6.80 -2.02 1.24
N VAL A 148 -6.06 -0.94 1.15
CA VAL A 148 -5.04 -0.55 2.14
C VAL A 148 -5.59 0.62 2.94
N ILE A 149 -5.80 0.42 4.24
CA ILE A 149 -6.37 1.41 5.14
C ILE A 149 -5.48 1.63 6.36
N GLY A 150 -5.28 2.88 6.75
CA GLY A 150 -4.57 3.21 7.98
C GLY A 150 -5.46 3.07 9.22
N ASP A 151 -4.83 2.86 10.38
CA ASP A 151 -5.47 2.75 11.68
C ASP A 151 -6.37 3.95 12.02
N GLY A 152 -5.92 5.17 11.75
CA GLY A 152 -6.71 6.37 11.93
C GLY A 152 -7.97 6.42 11.05
N SER A 153 -7.87 6.03 9.79
CA SER A 153 -8.99 5.96 8.85
C SER A 153 -10.00 4.87 9.21
N LEU A 154 -9.53 3.77 9.80
CA LEU A 154 -10.41 2.68 10.23
C LEU A 154 -11.36 3.07 11.37
N THR A 155 -11.11 4.17 12.09
CA THR A 155 -11.97 4.61 13.19
C THR A 155 -13.29 5.25 12.76
N ALA A 156 -13.47 5.57 11.49
CA ALA A 156 -14.67 6.25 11.00
C ALA A 156 -15.82 5.26 10.67
N GLY A 157 -17.05 5.72 10.82
CA GLY A 157 -18.25 4.92 10.62
C GLY A 157 -18.35 4.29 9.24
N LEU A 158 -17.95 5.00 8.19
CA LEU A 158 -17.95 4.50 6.81
C LEU A 158 -17.07 3.25 6.62
N ALA A 159 -15.93 3.17 7.31
CA ALA A 159 -15.09 1.98 7.28
C ALA A 159 -15.78 0.78 7.95
N PHE A 160 -16.51 1.02 9.03
CA PHE A 160 -17.30 -0.02 9.71
C PHE A 160 -18.46 -0.53 8.88
N GLU A 161 -19.19 0.36 8.22
CA GLU A 161 -20.26 -0.01 7.30
C GLU A 161 -19.70 -0.88 6.17
N GLY A 162 -18.56 -0.47 5.60
CA GLY A 162 -17.86 -1.24 4.57
C GLY A 162 -17.44 -2.63 5.06
N LEU A 163 -16.84 -2.73 6.26
CA LEU A 163 -16.43 -4.01 6.85
C LEU A 163 -17.63 -4.92 7.16
N ASN A 164 -18.69 -4.34 7.73
CA ASN A 164 -19.92 -5.09 8.04
C ASN A 164 -20.53 -5.69 6.78
N GLN A 165 -20.63 -4.90 5.71
CA GLN A 165 -21.19 -5.36 4.45
C GLN A 165 -20.25 -6.36 3.74
N ALA A 166 -18.93 -6.16 3.82
CA ALA A 166 -17.95 -7.09 3.26
C ALA A 166 -18.02 -8.46 3.94
N GLY A 167 -18.19 -8.46 5.27
CA GLY A 167 -18.36 -9.69 6.05
C GLY A 167 -19.65 -10.44 5.72
N ASP A 168 -20.76 -9.71 5.56
CA ASP A 168 -22.07 -10.28 5.21
C ASP A 168 -22.06 -10.91 3.80
N LEU A 169 -21.53 -10.18 2.82
CA LEU A 169 -21.48 -10.65 1.43
C LEU A 169 -20.41 -11.70 1.17
N GLY A 170 -19.38 -11.82 2.00
CA GLY A 170 -18.32 -12.81 1.92
C GLY A 170 -17.55 -12.82 0.58
N ARG A 171 -17.42 -11.65 -0.08
CA ARG A 171 -16.68 -11.56 -1.35
C ARG A 171 -15.18 -11.64 -1.11
N LYS A 172 -14.47 -12.35 -2.00
CA LYS A 172 -13.01 -12.46 -1.94
C LYS A 172 -12.37 -11.10 -2.15
N MET A 173 -11.81 -10.52 -1.10
CA MET A 173 -11.02 -9.31 -1.11
C MET A 173 -10.05 -9.31 0.07
N VAL A 174 -9.01 -8.52 -0.01
CA VAL A 174 -8.00 -8.37 1.05
C VAL A 174 -8.13 -6.96 1.64
N VAL A 175 -8.19 -6.87 2.96
CA VAL A 175 -8.09 -5.59 3.67
C VAL A 175 -6.79 -5.58 4.46
N VAL A 176 -5.89 -4.70 4.10
CA VAL A 176 -4.60 -4.50 4.76
C VAL A 176 -4.74 -3.31 5.71
N LEU A 177 -4.70 -3.59 7.00
CA LEU A 177 -4.61 -2.54 8.03
C LEU A 177 -3.14 -2.17 8.21
N ASN A 178 -2.79 -0.95 7.82
CA ASN A 178 -1.48 -0.36 8.04
C ASN A 178 -1.51 0.44 9.34
N ASP A 179 -1.02 -0.17 10.42
CA ASP A 179 -0.89 0.47 11.73
C ASP A 179 0.59 0.75 12.01
N ASN A 180 0.98 2.00 11.84
CA ASN A 180 2.34 2.48 12.11
C ASN A 180 2.39 3.46 13.29
N GLU A 181 1.30 3.53 14.08
CA GLU A 181 1.12 4.47 15.20
C GLU A 181 1.29 5.95 14.81
N MET A 182 1.28 6.26 13.51
CA MET A 182 1.48 7.59 12.93
C MET A 182 0.13 8.18 12.53
N SER A 183 -0.51 8.89 13.43
CA SER A 183 -1.67 9.74 13.12
C SER A 183 -1.38 11.20 13.49
N ILE A 184 -2.14 12.15 12.92
CA ILE A 184 -2.01 13.59 13.20
C ILE A 184 -2.30 13.88 14.68
N SER A 185 -3.18 13.07 15.30
CA SER A 185 -3.48 13.09 16.73
C SER A 185 -3.66 11.65 17.21
N LYS A 186 -3.67 11.45 18.54
CA LYS A 186 -3.93 10.10 19.08
C LYS A 186 -5.26 9.57 18.58
N ASN A 187 -5.26 8.33 18.10
CA ASN A 187 -6.46 7.64 17.70
C ASN A 187 -7.46 7.58 18.85
N VAL A 188 -8.71 7.91 18.55
CA VAL A 188 -9.80 7.91 19.53
C VAL A 188 -10.79 6.79 19.25
N GLY A 189 -11.45 6.34 20.29
CA GLY A 189 -12.54 5.36 20.21
C GLY A 189 -12.15 3.96 20.64
N ALA A 190 -13.18 3.17 20.95
CA ALA A 190 -13.03 1.83 21.51
C ALA A 190 -12.38 0.84 20.53
N LEU A 191 -12.53 1.05 19.20
CA LEU A 191 -11.95 0.14 18.20
C LEU A 191 -10.44 0.20 18.19
N SER A 192 -9.84 1.39 18.22
CA SER A 192 -8.38 1.53 18.31
C SER A 192 -7.83 0.78 19.52
N GLN A 193 -8.49 0.93 20.68
CA GLN A 193 -8.12 0.18 21.88
C GLN A 193 -8.35 -1.32 21.73
N PHE A 194 -9.42 -1.73 21.07
CA PHE A 194 -9.73 -3.15 20.83
C PHE A 194 -8.67 -3.78 19.90
N LEU A 195 -8.33 -3.13 18.81
CA LEU A 195 -7.29 -3.60 17.87
C LEU A 195 -5.94 -3.70 18.55
N SER A 196 -5.50 -2.64 19.25
CA SER A 196 -4.24 -2.66 20.00
C SER A 196 -4.21 -3.80 21.01
N ARG A 197 -5.30 -4.03 21.76
CA ARG A 197 -5.40 -5.14 22.72
C ARG A 197 -5.36 -6.51 22.03
N LYS A 198 -6.01 -6.65 20.87
CA LYS A 198 -6.02 -7.92 20.12
C LYS A 198 -4.66 -8.23 19.52
N MET A 199 -3.99 -7.23 18.94
CA MET A 199 -2.64 -7.38 18.39
C MET A 199 -1.59 -7.73 19.46
N THR A 200 -1.81 -7.33 20.71
CA THR A 200 -0.93 -7.66 21.86
C THR A 200 -1.33 -8.94 22.61
N THR A 201 -2.36 -9.66 22.17
CA THR A 201 -2.74 -10.92 22.84
C THR A 201 -1.66 -11.98 22.72
N PRO A 202 -1.42 -12.78 23.79
CA PRO A 202 -0.43 -13.87 23.76
C PRO A 202 -0.67 -14.87 22.63
N PHE A 203 -1.92 -15.06 22.21
CA PHE A 203 -2.28 -15.93 21.08
C PHE A 203 -1.73 -15.42 19.76
N LEU A 204 -1.92 -14.14 19.43
CA LEU A 204 -1.40 -13.55 18.19
C LEU A 204 0.13 -13.42 18.22
N GLN A 205 0.71 -13.13 19.38
CA GLN A 205 2.18 -13.14 19.53
C GLN A 205 2.76 -14.54 19.31
N ARG A 206 2.10 -15.60 19.80
CA ARG A 206 2.49 -16.98 19.52
C ARG A 206 2.28 -17.33 18.05
N LEU A 207 1.13 -17.01 17.48
CA LEU A 207 0.86 -17.23 16.07
C LEU A 207 1.91 -16.55 15.18
N LYS A 208 2.28 -15.31 15.50
CA LYS A 208 3.36 -14.58 14.80
C LYS A 208 4.69 -15.32 14.93
N ALA A 209 5.07 -15.72 16.13
CA ALA A 209 6.30 -16.47 16.38
C ALA A 209 6.29 -17.86 15.69
N ASP A 210 5.14 -18.53 15.66
CA ASP A 210 4.97 -19.82 14.98
C ASP A 210 5.09 -19.67 13.46
N VAL A 211 4.50 -18.61 12.89
CA VAL A 211 4.63 -18.29 11.45
C VAL A 211 6.07 -17.90 11.10
N GLU A 212 6.71 -17.04 11.89
CA GLU A 212 8.12 -16.68 11.72
C GLU A 212 9.02 -17.91 11.84
N GLY A 213 8.74 -18.80 12.81
CA GLY A 213 9.45 -20.08 12.97
C GLY A 213 9.23 -21.01 11.77
N LEU A 214 8.02 -21.09 11.24
CA LEU A 214 7.70 -21.90 10.05
C LEU A 214 8.41 -21.36 8.81
N LEU A 215 8.39 -20.04 8.61
CA LEU A 215 9.09 -19.38 7.49
C LEU A 215 10.61 -19.56 7.58
N ALA A 216 11.16 -19.57 8.79
CA ALA A 216 12.60 -19.84 9.02
C ALA A 216 13.01 -21.31 8.75
N THR A 217 12.06 -22.23 8.75
CA THR A 217 12.30 -23.66 8.45
C THR A 217 12.10 -24.03 6.99
N ILE A 218 11.55 -23.13 6.17
CA ILE A 218 11.45 -23.32 4.73
C ILE A 218 12.86 -23.16 4.15
N PRO A 219 13.48 -24.20 3.55
CA PRO A 219 14.76 -24.04 2.89
C PRO A 219 14.62 -22.94 1.83
N LYS A 220 15.49 -21.96 1.84
CA LYS A 220 15.60 -20.98 0.74
C LYS A 220 15.83 -21.77 -0.54
N ILE A 221 14.83 -21.85 -1.39
CA ILE A 221 14.96 -22.41 -2.73
C ILE A 221 15.65 -21.31 -3.53
N GLY A 222 16.96 -21.46 -3.73
CA GLY A 222 17.73 -20.62 -4.61
C GLY A 222 19.01 -20.00 -4.03
N ASP A 223 19.82 -20.77 -3.34
CA ASP A 223 21.25 -20.51 -3.21
C ASP A 223 21.98 -21.68 -3.91
N ASP A 224 22.11 -21.60 -5.24
CA ASP A 224 23.16 -22.23 -6.07
C ASP A 224 23.51 -21.26 -7.21
#